data_62b1d70a072b854b70bd7d461407d6ba
#
_entry.id   62b1d70a072b854b70bd7d461407d6ba
#
_cell.length_a   1.000
_cell.length_b   1.000
_cell.length_c   1.000
_cell.angle_alpha   90.00
_cell.angle_beta   90.00
_cell.angle_gamma   90.00
#
_symmetry.space_group_name_H-M   'P 1'
#
loop_
_entity.id
_entity.type
_entity.pdbx_description
1 polymer ?
#
loop_
_entity_poly.entity_id
_entity_poly.type
_entity_poly.pdbx_seq_one_letter_code
_entity_poly.pdbx_strand_id
1 'polypeptide(L)'
;NGGAHATSNVDVQEFMVVPHGFDNFPEALRSGVETYHALKAVLMEEGLLGGVGDEGGFAPNLPRNEDGLRYVLDAIERAGYAPGAQISIALDVAAQEFCQGDGYHMDGQVLSGTELGDLYSEWLDSYPIVSIEDPFGEDDWESWIEFTEREGRRVQIVGDDLYVTNPDRLLRGIDSGATNAILVKLNQIGTVTETIEVIRMARDAGFGTVISHRSGET
;
A
#
# COMPACT_ATOMS: atom_id res chain seq x y z
N ASN A 1 -3.99 4.01 -9.45
CA ASN A 1 -2.53 4.19 -9.50
C ASN A 1 -2.17 5.67 -9.51
N GLY A 2 -1.04 6.01 -8.89
CA GLY A 2 -0.40 7.31 -8.88
C GLY A 2 1.12 7.15 -8.80
N GLY A 3 1.81 8.13 -8.17
CA GLY A 3 3.25 8.08 -7.97
C GLY A 3 4.04 7.77 -9.24
N ALA A 4 5.07 6.95 -9.13
CA ALA A 4 5.90 6.53 -10.26
C ALA A 4 5.16 5.61 -11.26
N HIS A 5 4.04 4.97 -10.87
CA HIS A 5 3.28 4.05 -11.71
C HIS A 5 2.28 4.75 -12.65
N ALA A 6 2.12 6.07 -12.58
CA ALA A 6 1.16 6.79 -13.42
C ALA A 6 1.60 8.23 -13.71
N THR A 7 1.06 8.80 -14.79
CA THR A 7 1.26 10.22 -15.13
C THR A 7 0.19 11.12 -14.54
N SER A 8 -0.39 10.75 -13.39
CA SER A 8 -1.38 11.54 -12.67
C SER A 8 -0.70 12.50 -11.67
N ASN A 9 -1.50 13.32 -11.01
CA ASN A 9 -1.03 14.21 -9.94
C ASN A 9 -1.22 13.62 -8.53
N VAL A 10 -1.50 12.33 -8.45
CA VAL A 10 -1.65 11.60 -7.18
C VAL A 10 -0.29 11.09 -6.74
N ASP A 11 0.13 11.41 -5.51
CA ASP A 11 1.46 11.05 -4.99
C ASP A 11 1.49 9.59 -4.52
N VAL A 12 0.42 9.11 -3.87
CA VAL A 12 0.28 7.71 -3.43
C VAL A 12 0.26 6.77 -4.63
N GLN A 13 1.15 5.78 -4.64
CA GLN A 13 1.40 4.92 -5.81
C GLN A 13 0.25 3.97 -6.12
N GLU A 14 -0.34 3.34 -5.07
CA GLU A 14 -1.42 2.37 -5.26
C GLU A 14 -2.50 2.44 -4.18
N PHE A 15 -3.75 2.39 -4.64
CA PHE A 15 -4.94 2.16 -3.81
C PHE A 15 -5.50 0.79 -4.18
N MET A 16 -5.34 -0.18 -3.30
CA MET A 16 -5.64 -1.59 -3.58
C MET A 16 -6.90 -2.05 -2.85
N VAL A 17 -7.67 -2.94 -3.46
CA VAL A 17 -8.77 -3.64 -2.79
C VAL A 17 -8.29 -4.98 -2.24
N VAL A 18 -8.68 -5.30 -1.01
CA VAL A 18 -8.33 -6.53 -0.30
C VAL A 18 -9.61 -7.33 0.01
N PRO A 19 -10.03 -8.25 -0.88
CA PRO A 19 -11.21 -9.09 -0.64
C PRO A 19 -10.85 -10.24 0.31
N HIS A 20 -11.25 -10.14 1.59
CA HIS A 20 -10.90 -11.11 2.63
C HIS A 20 -12.12 -11.78 3.29
N GLY A 21 -13.32 -11.21 3.11
CA GLY A 21 -14.56 -11.72 3.72
C GLY A 21 -15.29 -12.76 2.86
N PHE A 22 -14.57 -13.70 2.23
CA PHE A 22 -15.13 -14.70 1.32
C PHE A 22 -14.64 -16.10 1.67
N ASP A 23 -15.50 -17.12 1.45
CA ASP A 23 -15.19 -18.51 1.79
C ASP A 23 -14.13 -19.15 0.87
N ASN A 24 -13.91 -18.58 -0.32
CA ASN A 24 -12.99 -19.13 -1.31
C ASN A 24 -12.40 -18.05 -2.23
N PHE A 25 -11.26 -18.38 -2.84
CA PHE A 25 -10.55 -17.48 -3.75
C PHE A 25 -11.34 -17.06 -5.00
N PRO A 26 -12.12 -17.94 -5.68
CA PRO A 26 -12.94 -17.51 -6.82
C PRO A 26 -13.93 -16.40 -6.49
N GLU A 27 -14.60 -16.45 -5.33
CA GLU A 27 -15.52 -15.39 -4.89
C GLU A 27 -14.77 -14.10 -4.52
N ALA A 28 -13.62 -14.22 -3.84
CA ALA A 28 -12.76 -13.06 -3.55
C ALA A 28 -12.29 -12.39 -4.85
N LEU A 29 -11.79 -13.15 -5.82
CA LEU A 29 -11.36 -12.64 -7.11
C LEU A 29 -12.52 -11.97 -7.86
N ARG A 30 -13.70 -12.61 -7.90
CA ARG A 30 -14.90 -12.04 -8.52
C ARG A 30 -15.24 -10.67 -7.91
N SER A 31 -15.25 -10.59 -6.59
CA SER A 31 -15.57 -9.33 -5.89
C SER A 31 -14.55 -8.20 -6.20
N GLY A 32 -13.28 -8.53 -6.31
CA GLY A 32 -12.25 -7.57 -6.74
C GLY A 32 -12.50 -7.06 -8.16
N VAL A 33 -12.84 -7.95 -9.10
CA VAL A 33 -13.16 -7.58 -10.49
C VAL A 33 -14.44 -6.72 -10.56
N GLU A 34 -15.48 -7.08 -9.84
CA GLU A 34 -16.73 -6.30 -9.78
C GLU A 34 -16.48 -4.90 -9.20
N THR A 35 -15.67 -4.79 -8.14
CA THR A 35 -15.25 -3.49 -7.57
C THR A 35 -14.46 -2.66 -8.56
N TYR A 36 -13.51 -3.27 -9.31
CA TYR A 36 -12.78 -2.58 -10.37
C TYR A 36 -13.71 -2.01 -11.45
N HIS A 37 -14.72 -2.76 -11.89
CA HIS A 37 -15.70 -2.27 -12.86
C HIS A 37 -16.64 -1.20 -12.27
N ALA A 38 -16.99 -1.29 -11.00
CA ALA A 38 -17.73 -0.24 -10.31
C ALA A 38 -16.91 1.06 -10.23
N LEU A 39 -15.62 0.98 -9.89
CA LEU A 39 -14.72 2.13 -9.88
C LEU A 39 -14.62 2.79 -11.27
N LYS A 40 -14.54 1.97 -12.33
CA LYS A 40 -14.57 2.50 -13.70
C LYS A 40 -15.83 3.32 -13.97
N ALA A 41 -17.00 2.82 -13.54
CA ALA A 41 -18.26 3.53 -13.73
C ALA A 41 -18.29 4.86 -12.94
N VAL A 42 -17.87 4.84 -11.69
CA VAL A 42 -17.75 6.05 -10.85
C VAL A 42 -16.88 7.10 -11.52
N LEU A 43 -15.67 6.74 -11.95
CA LEU A 43 -14.74 7.67 -12.58
C LEU A 43 -15.27 8.20 -13.93
N MET A 44 -16.01 7.38 -14.67
CA MET A 44 -16.68 7.83 -15.91
C MET A 44 -17.77 8.87 -15.65
N GLU A 45 -18.61 8.65 -14.64
CA GLU A 45 -19.70 9.57 -14.24
C GLU A 45 -19.15 10.92 -13.81
N GLU A 46 -18.02 10.94 -13.10
CA GLU A 46 -17.33 12.15 -12.65
C GLU A 46 -16.45 12.79 -13.74
N GLY A 47 -16.31 12.19 -14.91
CA GLY A 47 -15.44 12.67 -15.98
C GLY A 47 -13.94 12.56 -15.68
N LEU A 48 -13.59 11.69 -14.74
CA LEU A 48 -12.22 11.46 -14.25
C LEU A 48 -11.55 10.23 -14.88
N LEU A 49 -12.24 9.48 -15.75
CA LEU A 49 -11.65 8.31 -16.38
C LEU A 49 -10.54 8.75 -17.34
N GLY A 50 -9.31 8.64 -16.84
CA GLY A 50 -8.09 8.95 -17.59
C GLY A 50 -7.41 7.69 -18.14
N GLY A 51 -6.08 7.67 -18.10
CA GLY A 51 -5.28 6.51 -18.47
C GLY A 51 -5.35 5.37 -17.44
N VAL A 52 -4.56 4.36 -17.72
CA VAL A 52 -4.30 3.23 -16.84
C VAL A 52 -2.83 3.30 -16.44
N GLY A 53 -2.54 3.08 -15.18
CA GLY A 53 -1.16 2.99 -14.67
C GLY A 53 -0.49 1.66 -15.04
N ASP A 54 0.77 1.55 -14.70
CA ASP A 54 1.61 0.39 -15.05
C ASP A 54 1.11 -0.92 -14.42
N GLU A 55 0.43 -0.83 -13.28
CA GLU A 55 -0.18 -1.96 -12.58
C GLU A 55 -1.63 -2.28 -13.02
N GLY A 56 -2.13 -1.60 -14.06
CA GLY A 56 -3.45 -1.83 -14.63
C GLY A 56 -4.60 -1.12 -13.89
N GLY A 57 -4.33 -0.36 -12.84
CA GLY A 57 -5.29 0.48 -12.14
C GLY A 57 -5.58 1.79 -12.88
N PHE A 58 -6.72 2.40 -12.62
CA PHE A 58 -7.05 3.72 -13.17
C PHE A 58 -6.15 4.80 -12.58
N ALA A 59 -5.77 5.78 -13.39
CA ALA A 59 -4.85 6.86 -13.03
C ALA A 59 -5.50 8.24 -13.26
N PRO A 60 -6.55 8.60 -12.50
CA PRO A 60 -7.18 9.91 -12.59
C PRO A 60 -6.29 11.01 -12.01
N ASN A 61 -6.49 12.25 -12.46
CA ASN A 61 -6.03 13.40 -11.71
C ASN A 61 -7.06 13.70 -10.62
N LEU A 62 -6.61 13.79 -9.37
CA LEU A 62 -7.47 14.03 -8.21
C LEU A 62 -7.05 15.32 -7.50
N PRO A 63 -7.98 16.04 -6.85
CA PRO A 63 -7.66 17.22 -6.06
C PRO A 63 -6.73 16.94 -4.87
N ARG A 64 -6.88 15.75 -4.26
CA ARG A 64 -6.07 15.27 -3.11
C ARG A 64 -5.88 13.76 -3.18
N ASN A 65 -4.82 13.28 -2.53
CA ASN A 65 -4.56 11.83 -2.42
C ASN A 65 -5.70 11.09 -1.70
N GLU A 66 -6.31 11.68 -0.67
CA GLU A 66 -7.45 11.12 0.05
C GLU A 66 -8.67 10.82 -0.84
N ASP A 67 -8.85 11.57 -1.94
CA ASP A 67 -9.93 11.30 -2.88
C ASP A 67 -9.81 9.91 -3.53
N GLY A 68 -8.60 9.36 -3.65
CA GLY A 68 -8.37 7.97 -4.07
C GLY A 68 -9.04 6.97 -3.14
N LEU A 69 -8.87 7.13 -1.82
CA LEU A 69 -9.53 6.30 -0.80
C LEU A 69 -11.06 6.40 -0.90
N ARG A 70 -11.58 7.61 -1.06
CA ARG A 70 -13.02 7.86 -1.18
C ARG A 70 -13.61 7.19 -2.42
N TYR A 71 -12.94 7.26 -3.58
CA TYR A 71 -13.43 6.62 -4.80
C TYR A 71 -13.37 5.09 -4.72
N VAL A 72 -12.34 4.52 -4.09
CA VAL A 72 -12.27 3.07 -3.88
C VAL A 72 -13.37 2.62 -2.92
N LEU A 73 -13.61 3.37 -1.84
CA LEU A 73 -14.70 3.07 -0.90
C LEU A 73 -16.07 3.09 -1.58
N ASP A 74 -16.38 4.16 -2.36
CA ASP A 74 -17.62 4.26 -3.14
C ASP A 74 -17.78 3.08 -4.14
N ALA A 75 -16.68 2.69 -4.77
CA ALA A 75 -16.70 1.55 -5.69
C ALA A 75 -17.01 0.21 -5.00
N ILE A 76 -16.47 -0.02 -3.80
CA ILE A 76 -16.77 -1.22 -2.99
C ILE A 76 -18.27 -1.26 -2.67
N GLU A 77 -18.85 -0.14 -2.20
CA GLU A 77 -20.26 -0.02 -1.86
C GLU A 77 -21.15 -0.19 -3.10
N ARG A 78 -20.81 0.44 -4.23
CA ARG A 78 -21.58 0.31 -5.50
C ARG A 78 -21.50 -1.08 -6.09
N ALA A 79 -20.44 -1.82 -5.87
CA ALA A 79 -20.34 -3.23 -6.23
C ALA A 79 -21.20 -4.13 -5.34
N GLY A 80 -21.80 -3.58 -4.26
CA GLY A 80 -22.69 -4.31 -3.35
C GLY A 80 -21.97 -5.03 -2.22
N TYR A 81 -20.72 -4.70 -1.95
CA TYR A 81 -19.93 -5.29 -0.88
C TYR A 81 -19.84 -4.39 0.35
N ALA A 82 -19.65 -5.01 1.52
CA ALA A 82 -19.52 -4.31 2.79
C ALA A 82 -18.04 -3.93 3.04
N PRO A 83 -17.70 -2.60 3.05
CA PRO A 83 -16.35 -2.15 3.36
C PRO A 83 -15.91 -2.61 4.76
N GLY A 84 -14.66 -3.03 4.88
CA GLY A 84 -14.07 -3.50 6.13
C GLY A 84 -14.50 -4.90 6.57
N ALA A 85 -15.65 -5.38 6.12
CA ALA A 85 -16.13 -6.72 6.44
C ALA A 85 -15.90 -7.74 5.31
N GLN A 86 -16.07 -7.35 4.07
CA GLN A 86 -15.86 -8.19 2.90
C GLN A 86 -14.65 -7.74 2.09
N ILE A 87 -14.53 -6.43 1.86
CA ILE A 87 -13.41 -5.83 1.14
C ILE A 87 -12.86 -4.68 1.97
N SER A 88 -11.57 -4.70 2.22
CA SER A 88 -10.82 -3.60 2.82
C SER A 88 -9.93 -2.91 1.78
N ILE A 89 -9.24 -1.87 2.19
CA ILE A 89 -8.31 -1.12 1.36
C ILE A 89 -6.87 -1.40 1.83
N ALA A 90 -5.94 -1.49 0.90
CA ALA A 90 -4.53 -1.39 1.19
C ALA A 90 -3.90 -0.26 0.37
N LEU A 91 -2.84 0.32 0.88
CA LEU A 91 -2.07 1.36 0.21
C LEU A 91 -0.65 0.85 -0.05
N ASP A 92 -0.12 1.15 -1.22
CA ASP A 92 1.31 1.30 -1.44
C ASP A 92 1.56 2.79 -1.63
N VAL A 93 2.24 3.39 -0.67
CA VAL A 93 2.50 4.84 -0.69
C VAL A 93 3.73 5.17 -1.49
N ALA A 94 4.75 4.30 -1.46
CA ALA A 94 6.06 4.50 -2.06
C ALA A 94 6.62 5.89 -1.73
N ALA A 95 6.62 6.26 -0.43
CA ALA A 95 6.89 7.62 0.02
C ALA A 95 8.29 8.14 -0.34
N GLN A 96 9.21 7.24 -0.69
CA GLN A 96 10.54 7.62 -1.21
C GLN A 96 10.43 8.48 -2.48
N GLU A 97 9.42 8.30 -3.32
CA GLU A 97 9.23 9.03 -4.58
C GLU A 97 8.93 10.52 -4.37
N PHE A 98 8.33 10.90 -3.25
CA PHE A 98 8.05 12.28 -2.89
C PHE A 98 8.80 12.77 -1.65
N CYS A 99 9.78 11.98 -1.14
CA CYS A 99 10.68 12.37 -0.08
C CYS A 99 11.82 13.24 -0.65
N GLN A 100 12.02 14.43 -0.11
CA GLN A 100 13.09 15.34 -0.47
C GLN A 100 13.81 15.81 0.80
N GLY A 101 14.92 16.54 0.63
CA GLY A 101 15.78 16.95 1.75
C GLY A 101 15.12 17.83 2.82
N ASP A 102 13.94 18.38 2.55
CA ASP A 102 13.14 19.23 3.44
C ASP A 102 11.86 18.55 3.96
N GLY A 103 11.58 17.30 3.55
CA GLY A 103 10.42 16.54 4.01
C GLY A 103 9.71 15.77 2.89
N TYR A 104 8.46 15.43 3.14
CA TYR A 104 7.58 14.70 2.22
C TYR A 104 6.65 15.67 1.49
N HIS A 105 6.75 15.72 0.16
CA HIS A 105 5.97 16.62 -0.69
C HIS A 105 4.67 15.93 -1.15
N MET A 106 3.58 16.12 -0.41
CA MET A 106 2.27 15.52 -0.70
C MET A 106 1.17 16.57 -0.79
N ASP A 107 0.28 16.48 -1.78
CA ASP A 107 -0.83 17.43 -2.00
C ASP A 107 -0.39 18.90 -2.02
N GLY A 108 0.82 19.18 -2.50
CA GLY A 108 1.39 20.53 -2.55
C GLY A 108 1.84 21.10 -1.20
N GLN A 109 1.93 20.28 -0.17
CA GLN A 109 2.47 20.61 1.14
C GLN A 109 3.79 19.87 1.38
N VAL A 110 4.59 20.38 2.31
CA VAL A 110 5.80 19.71 2.81
C VAL A 110 5.51 19.26 4.23
N LEU A 111 5.55 17.96 4.46
CA LEU A 111 5.25 17.33 5.74
C LEU A 111 6.54 16.73 6.34
N SER A 112 6.69 16.82 7.64
CA SER A 112 7.63 15.99 8.38
C SER A 112 7.16 14.53 8.43
N GLY A 113 8.03 13.59 8.81
CA GLY A 113 7.62 12.20 8.99
C GLY A 113 6.50 12.02 10.04
N THR A 114 6.54 12.77 11.13
CA THR A 114 5.49 12.77 12.16
C THR A 114 4.15 13.27 11.58
N GLU A 115 4.15 14.41 10.86
CA GLU A 115 2.92 14.96 10.23
C GLU A 115 2.35 14.03 9.17
N LEU A 116 3.20 13.36 8.38
CA LEU A 116 2.77 12.35 7.41
C LEU A 116 2.17 11.12 8.13
N GLY A 117 2.79 10.67 9.22
CA GLY A 117 2.25 9.60 10.06
C GLY A 117 0.91 9.96 10.70
N ASP A 118 0.71 11.23 11.11
CA ASP A 118 -0.57 11.71 11.63
C ASP A 118 -1.67 11.69 10.55
N LEU A 119 -1.36 12.09 9.32
CA LEU A 119 -2.26 11.99 8.18
C LEU A 119 -2.69 10.53 7.93
N TYR A 120 -1.77 9.58 7.97
CA TYR A 120 -2.12 8.16 7.83
C TYR A 120 -3.00 7.66 8.97
N SER A 121 -2.78 8.14 10.20
CA SER A 121 -3.64 7.79 11.34
C SER A 121 -5.07 8.31 11.15
N GLU A 122 -5.25 9.52 10.61
CA GLU A 122 -6.57 10.06 10.24
C GLU A 122 -7.25 9.21 9.15
N TRP A 123 -6.50 8.75 8.16
CA TRP A 123 -7.03 7.84 7.13
C TRP A 123 -7.41 6.48 7.70
N LEU A 124 -6.60 5.92 8.61
CA LEU A 124 -6.90 4.67 9.31
C LEU A 124 -8.17 4.77 10.18
N ASP A 125 -8.47 5.96 10.70
CA ASP A 125 -9.70 6.20 11.48
C ASP A 125 -10.94 6.36 10.58
N SER A 126 -10.76 6.82 9.33
CA SER A 126 -11.83 7.19 8.43
C SER A 126 -12.17 6.10 7.40
N TYR A 127 -11.21 5.26 7.05
CA TYR A 127 -11.32 4.26 5.99
C TYR A 127 -10.94 2.86 6.47
N PRO A 128 -11.49 1.80 5.88
CA PRO A 128 -11.18 0.42 6.27
C PRO A 128 -9.82 -0.05 5.71
N ILE A 129 -8.75 0.66 6.07
CA ILE A 129 -7.39 0.34 5.63
C ILE A 129 -6.82 -0.77 6.53
N VAL A 130 -6.31 -1.83 5.92
CA VAL A 130 -5.73 -2.99 6.62
C VAL A 130 -4.23 -3.14 6.41
N SER A 131 -3.67 -2.44 5.42
CA SER A 131 -2.23 -2.51 5.09
C SER A 131 -1.75 -1.19 4.49
N ILE A 132 -0.56 -0.75 4.90
CA ILE A 132 0.16 0.38 4.31
C ILE A 132 1.59 -0.08 4.02
N GLU A 133 1.96 0.00 2.74
CA GLU A 133 3.29 -0.31 2.24
C GLU A 133 4.05 0.99 2.01
N ASP A 134 5.32 0.99 2.38
CA ASP A 134 6.30 2.09 2.26
C ASP A 134 5.75 3.48 2.62
N PRO A 135 5.21 3.64 3.86
CA PRO A 135 4.65 4.92 4.32
C PRO A 135 5.70 6.03 4.45
N PHE A 136 6.99 5.71 4.54
CA PHE A 136 8.09 6.67 4.69
C PHE A 136 9.28 6.32 3.79
N GLY A 137 10.21 7.25 3.66
CA GLY A 137 11.45 7.04 2.91
C GLY A 137 12.31 5.91 3.48
N GLU A 138 13.11 5.27 2.61
CA GLU A 138 13.88 4.07 2.91
C GLU A 138 14.98 4.24 3.97
N ASP A 139 15.35 5.48 4.29
CA ASP A 139 16.33 5.82 5.32
C ASP A 139 15.75 6.56 6.54
N ASP A 140 14.44 6.87 6.54
CA ASP A 140 13.75 7.55 7.64
C ASP A 140 13.27 6.57 8.73
N TRP A 141 14.19 5.80 9.28
CA TRP A 141 13.92 4.76 10.28
C TRP A 141 13.17 5.27 11.51
N GLU A 142 13.34 6.53 11.88
CA GLU A 142 12.69 7.14 13.04
C GLU A 142 11.17 7.21 12.85
N SER A 143 10.72 7.72 11.70
CA SER A 143 9.30 7.80 11.36
C SER A 143 8.64 6.42 11.22
N TRP A 144 9.36 5.45 10.65
CA TRP A 144 8.90 4.06 10.59
C TRP A 144 8.65 3.46 11.97
N ILE A 145 9.60 3.61 12.90
CA ILE A 145 9.51 3.08 14.27
C ILE A 145 8.36 3.75 15.02
N GLU A 146 8.28 5.09 14.99
CA GLU A 146 7.23 5.85 15.65
C GLU A 146 5.83 5.43 15.17
N PHE A 147 5.65 5.35 13.87
CA PHE A 147 4.36 4.96 13.27
C PHE A 147 4.00 3.51 13.58
N THR A 148 4.96 2.59 13.53
CA THR A 148 4.72 1.17 13.86
C THR A 148 4.40 0.97 15.34
N GLU A 149 5.05 1.68 16.24
CA GLU A 149 4.71 1.64 17.67
C GLU A 149 3.26 2.10 17.91
N ARG A 150 2.83 3.14 17.20
CA ARG A 150 1.50 3.74 17.31
C ARG A 150 0.42 2.89 16.68
N GLU A 151 0.61 2.45 15.43
CA GLU A 151 -0.43 1.89 14.56
C GLU A 151 -0.29 0.38 14.26
N GLY A 152 0.88 -0.20 14.49
CA GLY A 152 1.20 -1.57 14.08
C GLY A 152 0.36 -2.67 14.73
N ARG A 153 -0.48 -2.35 15.72
CA ARG A 153 -1.44 -3.30 16.31
C ARG A 153 -2.74 -3.41 15.52
N ARG A 154 -3.06 -2.40 14.71
CA ARG A 154 -4.32 -2.33 13.95
C ARG A 154 -4.15 -2.38 12.44
N VAL A 155 -2.93 -2.17 11.95
CA VAL A 155 -2.64 -2.17 10.50
C VAL A 155 -1.36 -2.94 10.21
N GLN A 156 -1.31 -3.61 9.06
CA GLN A 156 -0.10 -4.18 8.52
C GLN A 156 0.77 -3.05 7.94
N ILE A 157 2.00 -2.92 8.40
CA ILE A 157 2.99 -1.94 7.93
C ILE A 157 4.07 -2.71 7.20
N VAL A 158 4.11 -2.55 5.87
CA VAL A 158 4.93 -3.35 4.97
C VAL A 158 6.15 -2.55 4.52
N GLY A 159 7.35 -3.13 4.65
CA GLY A 159 8.54 -2.57 4.05
C GLY A 159 8.85 -3.26 2.72
N ASP A 160 8.83 -2.51 1.62
CA ASP A 160 9.35 -2.88 0.30
C ASP A 160 10.73 -2.24 0.08
N ASP A 161 10.79 -0.97 -0.25
CA ASP A 161 12.05 -0.25 -0.48
C ASP A 161 12.91 -0.18 0.78
N LEU A 162 12.26 -0.14 1.96
CA LEU A 162 12.96 -0.21 3.24
C LEU A 162 13.84 -1.46 3.34
N TYR A 163 13.39 -2.60 2.83
CA TYR A 163 14.05 -3.90 3.00
C TYR A 163 14.68 -4.46 1.74
N VAL A 164 14.14 -4.18 0.57
CA VAL A 164 14.53 -4.72 -0.75
C VAL A 164 14.75 -6.25 -0.72
N THR A 165 13.93 -6.96 0.06
CA THR A 165 14.03 -8.41 0.32
C THR A 165 15.42 -8.83 0.85
N ASN A 166 16.15 -7.91 1.51
CA ASN A 166 17.50 -8.14 2.01
C ASN A 166 17.48 -8.56 3.48
N PRO A 167 18.14 -9.70 3.86
CA PRO A 167 18.09 -10.22 5.22
C PRO A 167 18.72 -9.28 6.26
N ASP A 168 19.78 -8.54 5.92
CA ASP A 168 20.43 -7.63 6.87
C ASP A 168 19.55 -6.41 7.17
N ARG A 169 18.88 -5.87 6.15
CA ARG A 169 17.92 -4.77 6.33
C ARG A 169 16.68 -5.23 7.11
N LEU A 170 16.17 -6.44 6.81
CA LEU A 170 15.07 -7.04 7.56
C LEU A 170 15.45 -7.25 9.03
N LEU A 171 16.65 -7.76 9.32
CA LEU A 171 17.11 -7.93 10.71
C LEU A 171 17.12 -6.61 11.46
N ARG A 172 17.62 -5.54 10.83
CA ARG A 172 17.56 -4.20 11.40
C ARG A 172 16.14 -3.75 11.72
N GLY A 173 15.19 -4.01 10.80
CA GLY A 173 13.78 -3.68 10.99
C GLY A 173 13.15 -4.44 12.14
N ILE A 174 13.45 -5.74 12.28
CA ILE A 174 13.01 -6.59 13.39
C ILE A 174 13.55 -6.06 14.72
N ASP A 175 14.85 -5.80 14.78
CA ASP A 175 15.52 -5.35 16.02
C ASP A 175 15.04 -3.96 16.47
N SER A 176 14.67 -3.10 15.54
CA SER A 176 14.21 -1.73 15.83
C SER A 176 12.69 -1.61 15.95
N GLY A 177 11.92 -2.61 15.53
CA GLY A 177 10.46 -2.54 15.50
C GLY A 177 9.91 -1.58 14.43
N ALA A 178 10.64 -1.42 13.30
CA ALA A 178 10.29 -0.46 12.25
C ALA A 178 9.04 -0.84 11.45
N THR A 179 8.71 -2.14 11.35
CA THR A 179 7.52 -2.65 10.64
C THR A 179 6.98 -3.90 11.32
N ASN A 180 5.88 -4.44 10.79
CA ASN A 180 5.35 -5.75 11.18
C ASN A 180 5.17 -6.71 9.98
N ALA A 181 5.58 -6.29 8.78
CA ALA A 181 5.53 -7.10 7.56
C ALA A 181 6.63 -6.69 6.56
N ILE A 182 6.94 -7.59 5.65
CA ILE A 182 7.87 -7.36 4.53
C ILE A 182 7.21 -7.73 3.21
N LEU A 183 7.46 -6.92 2.17
CA LEU A 183 7.19 -7.30 0.79
C LEU A 183 8.36 -8.16 0.26
N VAL A 184 8.03 -9.27 -0.37
CA VAL A 184 9.02 -10.25 -0.86
C VAL A 184 9.06 -10.21 -2.38
N LYS A 185 10.18 -9.80 -2.92
CA LYS A 185 10.46 -9.72 -4.36
C LYS A 185 11.66 -10.61 -4.69
N LEU A 186 11.40 -11.77 -5.29
CA LEU A 186 12.44 -12.76 -5.63
C LEU A 186 13.61 -12.16 -6.43
N ASN A 187 13.30 -11.25 -7.36
CA ASN A 187 14.31 -10.66 -8.23
C ASN A 187 15.11 -9.50 -7.59
N GLN A 188 14.75 -9.02 -6.39
CA GLN A 188 15.58 -8.07 -5.64
C GLN A 188 16.76 -8.78 -4.98
N ILE A 189 16.50 -9.87 -4.25
CA ILE A 189 17.57 -10.67 -3.62
C ILE A 189 18.26 -11.60 -4.61
N GLY A 190 17.54 -12.14 -5.60
CA GLY A 190 18.10 -12.79 -6.79
C GLY A 190 18.08 -14.32 -6.77
N THR A 191 17.92 -14.99 -5.63
CA THR A 191 17.83 -16.45 -5.55
C THR A 191 16.65 -16.92 -4.73
N VAL A 192 16.10 -18.09 -5.10
CA VAL A 192 15.02 -18.74 -4.34
C VAL A 192 15.46 -19.09 -2.91
N THR A 193 16.72 -19.51 -2.74
CA THR A 193 17.26 -19.88 -1.42
C THR A 193 17.26 -18.70 -0.47
N GLU A 194 17.82 -17.55 -0.88
CA GLU A 194 17.84 -16.33 -0.06
C GLU A 194 16.43 -15.79 0.17
N THR A 195 15.54 -15.85 -0.82
CA THR A 195 14.13 -15.47 -0.65
C THR A 195 13.46 -16.31 0.45
N ILE A 196 13.66 -17.62 0.45
CA ILE A 196 13.11 -18.50 1.48
C ILE A 196 13.72 -18.22 2.86
N GLU A 197 15.00 -17.87 2.94
CA GLU A 197 15.66 -17.45 4.19
C GLU A 197 15.04 -16.19 4.76
N VAL A 198 14.80 -15.16 3.93
CA VAL A 198 14.11 -13.92 4.33
C VAL A 198 12.69 -14.20 4.83
N ILE A 199 11.93 -15.03 4.11
CA ILE A 199 10.57 -15.42 4.53
C ILE A 199 10.59 -16.14 5.89
N ARG A 200 11.56 -17.02 6.13
CA ARG A 200 11.70 -17.72 7.42
C ARG A 200 12.05 -16.76 8.53
N MET A 201 13.03 -15.87 8.31
CA MET A 201 13.42 -14.85 9.27
C MET A 201 12.23 -13.97 9.66
N ALA A 202 11.46 -13.48 8.68
CA ALA A 202 10.25 -12.68 8.91
C ALA A 202 9.23 -13.44 9.78
N ARG A 203 8.93 -14.70 9.42
CA ARG A 203 7.97 -15.54 10.15
C ARG A 203 8.42 -15.87 11.57
N ASP A 204 9.70 -16.16 11.77
CA ASP A 204 10.27 -16.47 13.10
C ASP A 204 10.19 -15.24 14.03
N ALA A 205 10.24 -14.03 13.45
CA ALA A 205 10.03 -12.76 14.16
C ALA A 205 8.54 -12.38 14.34
N GLY A 206 7.60 -13.16 13.79
CA GLY A 206 6.16 -12.85 13.83
C GLY A 206 5.69 -11.82 12.80
N PHE A 207 6.51 -11.52 11.80
CA PHE A 207 6.16 -10.61 10.70
C PHE A 207 5.22 -11.25 9.69
N GLY A 208 4.35 -10.43 9.09
CA GLY A 208 3.65 -10.77 7.87
C GLY A 208 4.61 -10.85 6.67
N THR A 209 4.26 -11.67 5.69
CA THR A 209 4.99 -11.75 4.41
C THR A 209 4.02 -11.53 3.27
N VAL A 210 4.24 -10.49 2.48
CA VAL A 210 3.48 -10.18 1.27
C VAL A 210 4.33 -10.59 0.07
N ILE A 211 3.84 -11.53 -0.72
CA ILE A 211 4.55 -11.99 -1.91
C ILE A 211 4.13 -11.11 -3.08
N SER A 212 5.06 -10.32 -3.57
CA SER A 212 4.81 -9.40 -4.68
C SER A 212 4.70 -10.14 -6.00
N HIS A 213 3.76 -9.71 -6.86
CA HIS A 213 3.81 -10.03 -8.27
C HIS A 213 5.00 -9.34 -8.94
N ARG A 214 5.49 -9.90 -10.04
CA ARG A 214 6.53 -9.28 -10.87
C ARG A 214 6.11 -9.31 -12.34
N SER A 215 6.78 -8.52 -13.17
CA SER A 215 6.52 -8.49 -14.60
C SER A 215 6.77 -9.86 -15.24
N GLY A 216 5.83 -10.36 -16.05
CA GLY A 216 5.92 -11.64 -16.73
C GLY A 216 5.41 -12.85 -15.94
N GLU A 217 4.89 -12.65 -14.74
CA GLU A 217 4.20 -13.68 -13.98
C GLU A 217 2.75 -13.86 -14.48
N THR A 218 2.27 -15.09 -14.41
CA THR A 218 0.90 -15.45 -14.81
C THR A 218 0.22 -16.27 -13.74
#